data_bdd477e5cebe930d325608e7d3678b91
#
_entry.id   bdd477e5cebe930d325608e7d3678b91
#
_cell.length_a   1.000
_cell.length_b   1.000
_cell.length_c   1.000
_cell.angle_alpha   90.00
_cell.angle_beta   90.00
_cell.angle_gamma   90.00
#
_symmetry.space_group_name_H-M   'P 1'
#
loop_
_entity.id
_entity.type
_entity.pdbx_description
1 polymer ?
#
loop_
_entity_poly.entity_id
_entity_poly.type
_entity_poly.pdbx_seq_one_letter_code
_entity_poly.pdbx_strand_id
1 'polypeptide(L)'
;MNKILTRNKFALPMPASPDYYSLPTESLPTLDYSVRLADLIEFKCFLESHGITTQNTRIERYIQYFEQVVVGVEAAEVSIFKNSQDERFKSKTDWLLYALREVDELMWILKGFKTHVPNGLADRLKDLVSGSDFAALDTNSRARNVEFELRIASYFCQAGYQVDLSTTTDIIALNGDFAFFIECKRVASASQVKQRLAEAVKQLGRRMPRKHLNRHAYGYVALDVTKVAYSHNGLTWGITPEHSKDINQNKLKFIASQIDRDVNSYATKGLLKCWLQIHISCLIANPPAVMSRFSSYYIENFRLGGHAIAALKSLRFVDAVSQNVPDERIWG
;
A
#
# COMPACT_ATOMS: atom_id res chain seq x y z
N MET A 1 32.89 2.77 4.55
CA MET A 1 31.64 2.24 5.06
C MET A 1 31.04 3.05 6.24
N ASN A 2 31.80 3.83 6.99
CA ASN A 2 31.32 4.52 8.21
C ASN A 2 30.79 5.94 8.05
N LYS A 3 30.72 6.52 6.84
CA LYS A 3 30.31 7.93 6.67
C LYS A 3 28.80 8.17 6.57
N ILE A 4 27.99 7.14 6.40
CA ILE A 4 26.54 7.27 6.19
C ILE A 4 25.75 7.22 7.51
N LEU A 5 26.34 6.67 8.56
CA LEU A 5 25.65 6.38 9.82
C LEU A 5 25.60 7.57 10.81
N THR A 6 26.33 8.65 10.57
CA THR A 6 26.46 9.75 11.55
C THR A 6 25.71 11.03 11.20
N ARG A 7 24.96 11.08 10.10
CA ARG A 7 24.25 12.31 9.71
C ARG A 7 22.76 12.28 10.07
N ASN A 8 22.47 13.14 11.02
CA ASN A 8 21.18 13.76 11.37
C ASN A 8 19.98 12.81 11.51
N LYS A 9 19.53 12.62 12.73
CA LYS A 9 18.24 12.01 13.12
C LYS A 9 17.01 12.62 12.42
N PHE A 10 17.14 13.70 11.68
CA PHE A 10 16.07 14.46 11.02
C PHE A 10 16.24 14.65 9.52
N ALA A 11 17.35 14.21 8.94
CA ALA A 11 17.48 14.26 7.50
C ALA A 11 16.59 13.16 6.90
N LEU A 12 15.63 13.55 6.06
CA LEU A 12 14.97 12.60 5.16
C LEU A 12 16.09 11.89 4.41
N PRO A 13 16.16 10.54 4.42
CA PRO A 13 17.14 9.86 3.61
C PRO A 13 16.93 10.32 2.16
N MET A 14 18.03 10.78 1.56
CA MET A 14 18.04 11.13 0.15
C MET A 14 17.49 9.95 -0.65
N PRO A 15 16.79 10.19 -1.76
CA PRO A 15 16.40 9.10 -2.63
C PRO A 15 17.65 8.31 -2.95
N ALA A 16 17.54 7.01 -2.78
CA ALA A 16 18.64 6.13 -3.06
C ALA A 16 19.00 6.22 -4.54
N SER A 17 20.16 6.74 -4.85
CA SER A 17 20.75 6.47 -6.13
C SER A 17 21.35 5.05 -6.10
N PRO A 18 21.38 4.35 -7.23
CA PRO A 18 22.04 3.04 -7.34
C PRO A 18 23.45 3.03 -6.77
N ASP A 19 24.16 4.16 -6.81
CA ASP A 19 25.54 4.29 -6.31
C ASP A 19 25.67 4.27 -4.78
N TYR A 20 24.58 4.34 -4.04
CA TYR A 20 24.55 4.24 -2.58
C TYR A 20 24.44 2.81 -2.06
N TYR A 21 24.15 1.84 -2.91
CA TYR A 21 23.98 0.45 -2.53
C TYR A 21 25.10 -0.42 -3.06
N SER A 22 26.25 -0.39 -2.42
CA SER A 22 27.11 -1.57 -2.47
C SER A 22 26.55 -2.60 -1.50
N LEU A 23 25.50 -3.30 -1.91
CA LEU A 23 25.07 -4.49 -1.21
C LEU A 23 26.19 -5.52 -1.34
N PRO A 24 26.51 -6.24 -0.26
CA PRO A 24 27.24 -7.48 -0.41
C PRO A 24 26.31 -8.42 -1.21
N THR A 25 26.50 -8.44 -2.52
CA THR A 25 25.74 -9.29 -3.45
C THR A 25 25.84 -10.78 -3.09
N GLU A 26 26.85 -11.14 -2.32
CA GLU A 26 27.11 -12.50 -1.84
C GLU A 26 26.21 -12.94 -0.67
N SER A 27 25.47 -12.05 -0.06
CA SER A 27 24.71 -12.34 1.18
C SER A 27 23.21 -11.99 1.10
N LEU A 28 22.67 -11.68 -0.08
CA LEU A 28 21.22 -11.59 -0.24
C LEU A 28 20.62 -12.99 -0.12
N PRO A 29 19.50 -13.14 0.62
CA PRO A 29 18.83 -14.42 0.70
C PRO A 29 18.41 -14.84 -0.70
N THR A 30 18.49 -16.13 -0.97
CA THR A 30 17.94 -16.70 -2.19
C THR A 30 16.43 -16.50 -2.14
N LEU A 31 15.92 -15.63 -2.98
CA LEU A 31 14.47 -15.44 -3.11
C LEU A 31 13.89 -16.64 -3.85
N ASP A 32 12.87 -17.25 -3.29
CA ASP A 32 12.15 -18.31 -3.98
C ASP A 32 11.16 -17.68 -4.97
N TYR A 33 11.64 -17.50 -6.20
CA TYR A 33 10.83 -16.96 -7.29
C TYR A 33 9.67 -17.86 -7.68
N SER A 34 9.78 -19.18 -7.43
CA SER A 34 8.70 -20.14 -7.71
C SER A 34 7.51 -19.91 -6.80
N VAL A 35 7.73 -19.51 -5.55
CA VAL A 35 6.65 -19.11 -4.64
C VAL A 35 5.92 -17.87 -5.18
N ARG A 36 6.67 -16.89 -5.67
CA ARG A 36 6.07 -15.67 -6.24
C ARG A 36 5.28 -15.93 -7.52
N LEU A 37 5.78 -16.83 -8.35
CA LEU A 37 5.06 -17.29 -9.53
C LEU A 37 3.77 -18.03 -9.14
N ALA A 38 3.83 -18.91 -8.16
CA ALA A 38 2.64 -19.61 -7.65
C ALA A 38 1.60 -18.63 -7.09
N ASP A 39 2.02 -17.64 -6.31
CA ASP A 39 1.18 -16.56 -5.78
C ASP A 39 0.46 -15.81 -6.92
N LEU A 40 1.17 -15.45 -7.98
CA LEU A 40 0.59 -14.75 -9.14
C LEU A 40 -0.39 -15.62 -9.92
N ILE A 41 -0.09 -16.92 -10.07
CA ILE A 41 -1.01 -17.88 -10.70
C ILE A 41 -2.28 -17.99 -9.86
N GLU A 42 -2.16 -18.06 -8.54
CA GLU A 42 -3.32 -18.08 -7.64
C GLU A 42 -4.15 -16.79 -7.77
N PHE A 43 -3.50 -15.62 -7.86
CA PHE A 43 -4.19 -14.36 -8.08
C PHE A 43 -4.88 -14.31 -9.44
N LYS A 44 -4.25 -14.85 -10.49
CA LYS A 44 -4.87 -15.01 -11.81
C LYS A 44 -6.14 -15.84 -11.72
N CYS A 45 -6.08 -17.02 -11.08
CA CYS A 45 -7.26 -17.88 -10.88
C CYS A 45 -8.38 -17.15 -10.11
N PHE A 46 -8.01 -16.35 -9.10
CA PHE A 46 -8.96 -15.52 -8.37
C PHE A 46 -9.64 -14.49 -9.28
N LEU A 47 -8.90 -13.79 -10.13
CA LEU A 47 -9.45 -12.83 -11.09
C LEU A 47 -10.42 -13.54 -12.08
N GLU A 48 -10.00 -14.66 -12.64
CA GLU A 48 -10.79 -15.44 -13.59
C GLU A 48 -12.09 -15.98 -12.96
N SER A 49 -12.07 -16.38 -11.69
CA SER A 49 -13.28 -16.77 -10.95
C SER A 49 -14.29 -15.63 -10.79
N HIS A 50 -13.84 -14.38 -10.93
CA HIS A 50 -14.71 -13.18 -10.94
C HIS A 50 -15.00 -12.66 -12.37
N GLY A 51 -14.69 -13.46 -13.41
CA GLY A 51 -14.94 -13.12 -14.80
C GLY A 51 -13.98 -12.07 -15.37
N ILE A 52 -12.81 -11.89 -14.78
CA ILE A 52 -11.79 -10.93 -15.22
C ILE A 52 -10.72 -11.66 -16.02
N THR A 53 -10.57 -11.32 -17.29
CA THR A 53 -9.46 -11.81 -18.11
C THR A 53 -8.15 -11.12 -17.74
N THR A 54 -7.09 -11.91 -17.65
CA THR A 54 -5.73 -11.42 -17.40
C THR A 54 -4.91 -11.27 -18.67
N GLN A 55 -5.42 -11.70 -19.83
CA GLN A 55 -4.73 -11.61 -21.10
C GLN A 55 -4.39 -10.16 -21.48
N ASN A 56 -3.15 -9.92 -21.90
CA ASN A 56 -2.61 -8.60 -22.22
C ASN A 56 -2.60 -7.56 -21.07
N THR A 57 -2.75 -8.03 -19.82
CA THR A 57 -2.69 -7.16 -18.63
C THR A 57 -1.31 -7.16 -17.99
N ARG A 58 -1.12 -6.24 -17.01
CA ARG A 58 0.10 -6.25 -16.19
C ARG A 58 0.27 -7.54 -15.37
N ILE A 59 -0.83 -8.20 -15.01
CA ILE A 59 -0.77 -9.46 -14.24
C ILE A 59 -0.11 -10.57 -15.08
N GLU A 60 -0.52 -10.70 -16.34
CA GLU A 60 0.12 -11.64 -17.26
C GLU A 60 1.59 -11.32 -17.46
N ARG A 61 1.96 -10.03 -17.58
CA ARG A 61 3.37 -9.63 -17.72
C ARG A 61 4.20 -9.95 -16.47
N TYR A 62 3.64 -9.83 -15.27
CA TYR A 62 4.32 -10.26 -14.04
C TYR A 62 4.54 -11.77 -14.03
N ILE A 63 3.54 -12.57 -14.42
CA ILE A 63 3.68 -14.03 -14.53
C ILE A 63 4.81 -14.36 -15.50
N GLN A 64 4.78 -13.83 -16.72
CA GLN A 64 5.83 -14.04 -17.72
C GLN A 64 7.21 -13.63 -17.21
N TYR A 65 7.30 -12.53 -16.47
CA TYR A 65 8.56 -12.11 -15.85
C TYR A 65 9.09 -13.15 -14.88
N PHE A 66 8.27 -13.61 -13.94
CA PHE A 66 8.71 -14.59 -12.96
C PHE A 66 8.96 -15.97 -13.56
N GLU A 67 8.22 -16.39 -14.59
CA GLU A 67 8.51 -17.60 -15.34
C GLU A 67 9.93 -17.59 -15.91
N GLN A 68 10.35 -16.46 -16.50
CA GLN A 68 11.69 -16.31 -17.05
C GLN A 68 12.77 -16.27 -15.95
N VAL A 69 12.49 -15.57 -14.86
CA VAL A 69 13.43 -15.51 -13.72
C VAL A 69 13.60 -16.87 -13.06
N VAL A 70 12.55 -17.67 -12.92
CA VAL A 70 12.61 -19.03 -12.36
C VAL A 70 13.52 -19.95 -13.19
N VAL A 71 13.53 -19.80 -14.52
CA VAL A 71 14.41 -20.58 -15.39
C VAL A 71 15.83 -19.98 -15.54
N GLY A 72 16.15 -18.95 -14.76
CA GLY A 72 17.51 -18.41 -14.69
C GLY A 72 17.80 -17.27 -15.67
N VAL A 73 16.80 -16.70 -16.32
CA VAL A 73 16.99 -15.48 -17.12
C VAL A 73 17.26 -14.29 -16.19
N GLU A 74 18.31 -13.55 -16.47
CA GLU A 74 18.64 -12.36 -15.70
C GLU A 74 17.50 -11.32 -15.77
N ALA A 75 17.13 -10.74 -14.64
CA ALA A 75 16.03 -9.78 -14.55
C ALA A 75 16.20 -8.59 -15.52
N ALA A 76 17.44 -8.13 -15.74
CA ALA A 76 17.75 -7.04 -16.68
C ALA A 76 17.62 -7.45 -18.16
N GLU A 77 17.57 -8.73 -18.46
CA GLU A 77 17.41 -9.27 -19.83
C GLU A 77 15.95 -9.52 -20.19
N VAL A 78 15.05 -9.47 -19.21
CA VAL A 78 13.62 -9.68 -19.43
C VAL A 78 12.99 -8.41 -20.03
N SER A 79 12.82 -8.38 -21.32
CA SER A 79 12.35 -7.22 -22.08
C SER A 79 10.83 -7.09 -22.17
N ILE A 80 10.08 -7.85 -21.40
CA ILE A 80 8.59 -7.81 -21.43
C ILE A 80 8.00 -6.49 -20.94
N PHE A 81 8.74 -5.75 -20.10
CA PHE A 81 8.33 -4.44 -19.63
C PHE A 81 8.80 -3.34 -20.60
N LYS A 82 7.88 -2.55 -21.09
CA LYS A 82 8.12 -1.57 -22.17
C LYS A 82 9.10 -0.43 -21.84
N ASN A 83 9.45 -0.25 -20.57
CA ASN A 83 10.25 0.88 -20.10
C ASN A 83 11.63 0.46 -19.57
N SER A 84 12.27 -0.49 -20.24
CA SER A 84 13.63 -0.95 -19.93
C SER A 84 14.70 0.17 -20.00
N GLN A 85 14.38 1.32 -20.59
CA GLN A 85 15.28 2.47 -20.67
C GLN A 85 15.08 3.51 -19.57
N ASP A 86 14.09 3.33 -18.66
CA ASP A 86 13.89 4.24 -17.55
C ASP A 86 15.06 4.10 -16.55
N GLU A 87 15.62 5.25 -16.16
CA GLU A 87 16.79 5.30 -15.29
C GLU A 87 16.62 4.59 -13.94
N ARG A 88 15.37 4.43 -13.50
CA ARG A 88 15.02 3.74 -12.25
C ARG A 88 15.18 2.22 -12.32
N PHE A 89 15.36 1.65 -13.53
CA PHE A 89 15.44 0.20 -13.77
C PHE A 89 16.75 -0.17 -14.46
N LYS A 90 17.86 0.33 -13.94
CA LYS A 90 19.19 0.09 -14.53
C LYS A 90 19.85 -1.20 -14.07
N SER A 91 19.40 -1.74 -12.95
CA SER A 91 19.98 -2.97 -12.37
C SER A 91 18.96 -4.10 -12.28
N LYS A 92 19.48 -5.34 -12.23
CA LYS A 92 18.66 -6.53 -11.93
C LYS A 92 17.88 -6.38 -10.63
N THR A 93 18.53 -5.78 -9.64
CA THR A 93 17.95 -5.55 -8.32
C THR A 93 16.77 -4.61 -8.39
N ASP A 94 16.84 -3.56 -9.21
CA ASP A 94 15.72 -2.61 -9.36
C ASP A 94 14.47 -3.32 -9.91
N TRP A 95 14.61 -4.06 -11.02
CA TRP A 95 13.51 -4.81 -11.61
C TRP A 95 12.87 -5.75 -10.62
N LEU A 96 13.70 -6.53 -9.92
CA LEU A 96 13.24 -7.50 -8.94
C LEU A 96 12.45 -6.81 -7.81
N LEU A 97 13.01 -5.76 -7.23
CA LEU A 97 12.41 -5.08 -6.09
C LEU A 97 11.09 -4.42 -6.44
N TYR A 98 10.98 -3.82 -7.63
CA TYR A 98 9.71 -3.27 -8.10
C TYR A 98 8.69 -4.37 -8.38
N ALA A 99 9.09 -5.47 -9.02
CA ALA A 99 8.19 -6.59 -9.27
C ALA A 99 7.69 -7.24 -7.97
N LEU A 100 8.56 -7.48 -7.00
CA LEU A 100 8.19 -8.02 -5.69
C LEU A 100 7.20 -7.12 -4.98
N ARG A 101 7.42 -5.81 -5.00
CA ARG A 101 6.51 -4.85 -4.40
C ARG A 101 5.10 -4.96 -4.99
N GLU A 102 4.99 -5.03 -6.31
CA GLU A 102 3.70 -5.15 -6.99
C GLU A 102 2.99 -6.46 -6.62
N VAL A 103 3.73 -7.57 -6.62
CA VAL A 103 3.20 -8.89 -6.23
C VAL A 103 2.72 -8.88 -4.78
N ASP A 104 3.49 -8.33 -3.86
CA ASP A 104 3.13 -8.28 -2.44
C ASP A 104 1.83 -7.48 -2.22
N GLU A 105 1.62 -6.38 -2.95
CA GLU A 105 0.38 -5.61 -2.87
C GLU A 105 -0.83 -6.43 -3.36
N LEU A 106 -0.68 -7.18 -4.45
CA LEU A 106 -1.72 -8.06 -4.97
C LEU A 106 -2.03 -9.21 -4.00
N MET A 107 -1.02 -9.77 -3.34
CA MET A 107 -1.22 -10.84 -2.36
C MET A 107 -1.97 -10.36 -1.11
N TRP A 108 -1.75 -9.12 -0.68
CA TRP A 108 -2.55 -8.52 0.39
C TRP A 108 -4.02 -8.41 0.02
N ILE A 109 -4.30 -7.97 -1.19
CA ILE A 109 -5.65 -7.89 -1.74
C ILE A 109 -6.29 -9.28 -1.76
N LEU A 110 -5.60 -10.27 -2.30
CA LEU A 110 -6.05 -11.66 -2.37
C LEU A 110 -6.37 -12.24 -0.98
N LYS A 111 -5.45 -12.05 -0.03
CA LYS A 111 -5.61 -12.55 1.35
C LYS A 111 -6.88 -12.03 2.00
N GLY A 112 -7.18 -10.74 1.84
CA GLY A 112 -8.38 -10.15 2.40
C GLY A 112 -9.66 -10.68 1.76
N PHE A 113 -9.68 -10.78 0.45
CA PHE A 113 -10.89 -11.17 -0.28
C PHE A 113 -11.14 -12.68 -0.30
N LYS A 114 -10.15 -13.50 0.01
CA LYS A 114 -10.37 -14.92 0.35
C LYS A 114 -11.10 -15.08 1.68
N THR A 115 -10.91 -14.17 2.62
CA THR A 115 -11.59 -14.18 3.91
C THR A 115 -13.05 -13.75 3.76
N HIS A 116 -13.27 -12.70 2.98
CA HIS A 116 -14.59 -12.15 2.74
C HIS A 116 -14.63 -11.42 1.40
N VAL A 117 -15.59 -11.76 0.55
CA VAL A 117 -15.79 -11.12 -0.77
C VAL A 117 -16.72 -9.92 -0.61
N PRO A 118 -16.26 -8.69 -0.84
CA PRO A 118 -17.10 -7.50 -0.73
C PRO A 118 -18.07 -7.36 -1.91
N ASN A 119 -19.19 -6.68 -1.67
CA ASN A 119 -20.10 -6.28 -2.74
C ASN A 119 -19.38 -5.35 -3.74
N GLY A 120 -19.63 -5.50 -5.03
CA GLY A 120 -19.04 -4.66 -6.08
C GLY A 120 -17.57 -4.96 -6.40
N LEU A 121 -17.01 -6.06 -5.88
CA LEU A 121 -15.60 -6.41 -6.10
C LEU A 121 -15.26 -6.58 -7.58
N ALA A 122 -16.09 -7.30 -8.35
CA ALA A 122 -15.80 -7.63 -9.75
C ALA A 122 -15.57 -6.39 -10.62
N ASP A 123 -16.34 -5.32 -10.41
CA ASP A 123 -16.16 -4.08 -11.16
C ASP A 123 -14.85 -3.35 -10.82
N ARG A 124 -14.44 -3.40 -9.54
CA ARG A 124 -13.15 -2.83 -9.11
C ARG A 124 -11.95 -3.65 -9.63
N LEU A 125 -12.07 -4.96 -9.71
CA LEU A 125 -11.02 -5.84 -10.24
C LEU A 125 -10.75 -5.58 -11.74
N LYS A 126 -11.75 -5.18 -12.53
CA LYS A 126 -11.54 -4.76 -13.94
C LYS A 126 -10.57 -3.58 -14.06
N ASP A 127 -10.72 -2.61 -13.18
CA ASP A 127 -9.82 -1.45 -13.16
C ASP A 127 -8.41 -1.82 -12.66
N LEU A 128 -8.32 -2.75 -11.69
CA LEU A 128 -7.06 -3.20 -11.10
C LEU A 128 -6.08 -3.78 -12.13
N VAL A 129 -6.55 -4.60 -13.06
CA VAL A 129 -5.67 -5.30 -14.00
C VAL A 129 -5.07 -4.40 -15.08
N SER A 130 -5.61 -3.18 -15.26
CA SER A 130 -5.11 -2.18 -16.20
C SER A 130 -3.92 -1.38 -15.63
N GLY A 131 -3.39 -0.45 -16.42
CA GLY A 131 -2.36 0.49 -15.98
C GLY A 131 -0.94 0.06 -16.28
N SER A 132 0.00 0.84 -15.76
CA SER A 132 1.44 0.62 -15.93
C SER A 132 1.91 -0.60 -15.16
N ASP A 133 3.00 -1.23 -15.60
CA ASP A 133 3.57 -2.40 -14.94
C ASP A 133 4.08 -2.08 -13.53
N PHE A 134 4.60 -0.88 -13.32
CA PHE A 134 5.10 -0.44 -12.01
C PHE A 134 4.50 0.89 -11.58
N ALA A 135 4.18 1.01 -10.30
CA ALA A 135 3.67 2.25 -9.71
C ALA A 135 4.61 3.45 -9.89
N ALA A 136 5.91 3.20 -10.02
CA ALA A 136 6.90 4.24 -10.30
C ALA A 136 6.74 4.85 -11.70
N LEU A 137 6.20 4.11 -12.68
CA LEU A 137 6.01 4.51 -14.07
C LEU A 137 4.61 5.05 -14.35
N ASP A 138 3.79 5.18 -13.33
CA ASP A 138 2.37 5.43 -13.47
C ASP A 138 2.09 6.84 -14.01
N THR A 139 1.58 6.94 -15.23
CA THR A 139 1.10 8.17 -15.85
C THR A 139 -0.42 8.35 -15.72
N ASN A 140 -1.15 7.24 -15.58
CA ASN A 140 -2.58 7.21 -15.30
C ASN A 140 -2.81 6.49 -13.97
N SER A 141 -3.24 7.25 -12.98
CA SER A 141 -3.34 6.76 -11.61
C SER A 141 -4.58 5.89 -11.32
N ARG A 142 -5.51 5.68 -12.28
CA ARG A 142 -6.80 5.01 -11.99
C ARG A 142 -6.60 3.60 -11.44
N ALA A 143 -5.88 2.74 -12.15
CA ALA A 143 -5.63 1.36 -11.70
C ALA A 143 -4.96 1.31 -10.32
N ARG A 144 -4.01 2.21 -10.09
CA ARG A 144 -3.29 2.30 -8.82
C ARG A 144 -4.12 2.89 -7.68
N ASN A 145 -5.04 3.78 -8.00
CA ASN A 145 -6.00 4.28 -7.01
C ASN A 145 -6.92 3.13 -6.57
N VAL A 146 -7.44 2.37 -7.54
CA VAL A 146 -8.26 1.19 -7.26
C VAL A 146 -7.47 0.13 -6.49
N GLU A 147 -6.21 -0.13 -6.84
CA GLU A 147 -5.35 -1.04 -6.10
C GLU A 147 -5.19 -0.63 -4.63
N PHE A 148 -4.96 0.66 -4.37
CA PHE A 148 -4.90 1.19 -3.03
C PHE A 148 -6.25 1.05 -2.29
N GLU A 149 -7.39 1.37 -2.95
CA GLU A 149 -8.73 1.17 -2.39
C GLU A 149 -8.97 -0.31 -2.02
N LEU A 150 -8.63 -1.23 -2.92
CA LEU A 150 -8.79 -2.67 -2.68
C LEU A 150 -7.88 -3.17 -1.56
N ARG A 151 -6.66 -2.66 -1.46
CA ARG A 151 -5.77 -2.99 -0.34
C ARG A 151 -6.34 -2.52 1.00
N ILE A 152 -6.87 -1.29 1.07
CA ILE A 152 -7.54 -0.80 2.29
C ILE A 152 -8.77 -1.67 2.60
N ALA A 153 -9.60 -1.96 1.60
CA ALA A 153 -10.77 -2.82 1.77
C ALA A 153 -10.39 -4.22 2.29
N SER A 154 -9.27 -4.78 1.80
CA SER A 154 -8.78 -6.09 2.23
C SER A 154 -8.45 -6.15 3.72
N TYR A 155 -7.94 -5.07 4.30
CA TYR A 155 -7.70 -5.00 5.75
C TYR A 155 -9.00 -5.04 6.56
N PHE A 156 -10.04 -4.37 6.08
CA PHE A 156 -11.35 -4.43 6.73
C PHE A 156 -11.97 -5.83 6.61
N CYS A 157 -11.85 -6.48 5.44
CA CYS A 157 -12.29 -7.86 5.26
C CYS A 157 -11.57 -8.83 6.22
N GLN A 158 -10.24 -8.72 6.33
CA GLN A 158 -9.44 -9.55 7.25
C GLN A 158 -9.80 -9.31 8.72
N ALA A 159 -10.20 -8.07 9.07
CA ALA A 159 -10.66 -7.73 10.41
C ALA A 159 -12.12 -8.12 10.68
N GLY A 160 -12.79 -8.82 9.75
CA GLY A 160 -14.15 -9.32 9.90
C GLY A 160 -15.26 -8.31 9.64
N TYR A 161 -14.96 -7.21 8.97
CA TYR A 161 -15.98 -6.23 8.56
C TYR A 161 -16.72 -6.68 7.31
N GLN A 162 -18.01 -6.38 7.24
CA GLN A 162 -18.76 -6.46 5.99
C GLN A 162 -18.40 -5.25 5.14
N VAL A 163 -17.85 -5.48 3.95
CA VAL A 163 -17.34 -4.42 3.06
C VAL A 163 -18.21 -4.29 1.83
N ASP A 164 -18.48 -3.04 1.42
CA ASP A 164 -19.22 -2.70 0.20
C ASP A 164 -18.40 -1.71 -0.65
N LEU A 165 -18.11 -2.11 -1.89
CA LEU A 165 -17.38 -1.35 -2.91
C LEU A 165 -18.30 -0.86 -4.04
N SER A 166 -19.60 -1.16 -3.98
CA SER A 166 -20.57 -0.84 -5.04
C SER A 166 -21.11 0.59 -4.96
N THR A 167 -20.72 1.36 -3.95
CA THR A 167 -21.22 2.70 -3.67
C THR A 167 -20.39 3.80 -4.33
N THR A 168 -20.85 5.05 -4.20
CA THR A 168 -20.08 6.24 -4.64
C THR A 168 -18.92 6.58 -3.70
N THR A 169 -18.94 6.10 -2.45
CA THR A 169 -17.80 6.14 -1.53
C THR A 169 -16.83 5.04 -1.91
N ASP A 170 -15.53 5.26 -1.79
CA ASP A 170 -14.53 4.29 -2.21
C ASP A 170 -14.73 2.95 -1.49
N ILE A 171 -15.01 3.00 -0.17
CA ILE A 171 -15.28 1.81 0.66
C ILE A 171 -16.32 2.17 1.73
N ILE A 172 -17.30 1.28 1.95
CA ILE A 172 -18.13 1.29 3.17
C ILE A 172 -17.82 0.00 3.94
N ALA A 173 -17.47 0.12 5.22
CA ALA A 173 -17.18 -1.02 6.08
C ALA A 173 -18.11 -1.01 7.31
N LEU A 174 -18.79 -2.13 7.56
CA LEU A 174 -19.79 -2.28 8.59
C LEU A 174 -19.34 -3.25 9.67
N ASN A 175 -19.47 -2.85 10.94
CA ASN A 175 -19.19 -3.73 12.07
C ASN A 175 -20.03 -3.30 13.29
N GLY A 176 -20.84 -4.22 13.84
CA GLY A 176 -21.70 -3.95 14.99
C GLY A 176 -22.56 -2.71 14.77
N ASP A 177 -22.42 -1.71 15.63
CA ASP A 177 -23.20 -0.47 15.62
C ASP A 177 -22.59 0.63 14.73
N PHE A 178 -21.53 0.33 14.00
CA PHE A 178 -20.76 1.32 13.24
C PHE A 178 -20.76 1.07 11.74
N ALA A 179 -20.79 2.16 10.99
CA ALA A 179 -20.57 2.22 9.56
C ALA A 179 -19.43 3.19 9.27
N PHE A 180 -18.37 2.73 8.67
CA PHE A 180 -17.21 3.54 8.28
C PHE A 180 -17.26 3.85 6.80
N PHE A 181 -17.28 5.13 6.48
CA PHE A 181 -17.22 5.66 5.12
C PHE A 181 -15.77 6.06 4.86
N ILE A 182 -15.09 5.36 3.97
CA ILE A 182 -13.66 5.50 3.75
C ILE A 182 -13.42 6.11 2.37
N GLU A 183 -12.66 7.20 2.33
CA GLU A 183 -12.15 7.83 1.11
C GLU A 183 -10.63 7.61 1.04
N CYS A 184 -10.17 7.08 -0.08
CA CYS A 184 -8.79 6.75 -0.34
C CYS A 184 -8.17 7.76 -1.32
N LYS A 185 -6.99 8.30 -1.01
CA LYS A 185 -6.27 9.21 -1.92
C LYS A 185 -4.80 8.84 -1.97
N ARG A 186 -4.25 8.73 -3.19
CA ARG A 186 -2.80 8.67 -3.39
C ARG A 186 -2.26 10.09 -3.58
N VAL A 187 -1.21 10.40 -2.85
CA VAL A 187 -0.63 11.74 -2.81
C VAL A 187 0.69 11.76 -3.58
N ALA A 188 0.77 12.58 -4.63
CA ALA A 188 1.93 12.61 -5.50
C ALA A 188 3.09 13.48 -4.96
N SER A 189 2.78 14.49 -4.12
CA SER A 189 3.79 15.41 -3.58
C SER A 189 3.38 15.99 -2.23
N ALA A 190 4.34 16.49 -1.47
CA ALA A 190 4.12 17.09 -0.16
C ALA A 190 3.14 18.28 -0.21
N SER A 191 3.18 19.09 -1.26
CA SER A 191 2.27 20.23 -1.45
C SER A 191 0.80 19.82 -1.59
N GLN A 192 0.53 18.59 -2.01
CA GLN A 192 -0.82 18.08 -2.24
C GLN A 192 -1.44 17.40 -1.00
N VAL A 193 -0.68 17.12 0.06
CA VAL A 193 -1.18 16.36 1.22
C VAL A 193 -2.44 17.00 1.81
N LYS A 194 -2.38 18.30 2.12
CA LYS A 194 -3.53 19.04 2.68
C LYS A 194 -4.69 19.11 1.72
N GLN A 195 -4.43 19.35 0.45
CA GLN A 195 -5.47 19.41 -0.58
C GLN A 195 -6.20 18.06 -0.70
N ARG A 196 -5.48 16.95 -0.79
CA ARG A 196 -6.08 15.61 -0.90
C ARG A 196 -6.88 15.22 0.34
N LEU A 197 -6.40 15.59 1.53
CA LEU A 197 -7.18 15.44 2.76
C LEU A 197 -8.49 16.24 2.70
N ALA A 198 -8.43 17.51 2.32
CA ALA A 198 -9.62 18.37 2.22
C ALA A 198 -10.63 17.86 1.17
N GLU A 199 -10.14 17.37 0.02
CA GLU A 199 -10.98 16.74 -1.02
C GLU A 199 -11.69 15.49 -0.48
N ALA A 200 -10.97 14.59 0.19
CA ALA A 200 -11.54 13.39 0.80
C ALA A 200 -12.63 13.75 1.85
N VAL A 201 -12.34 14.69 2.73
CA VAL A 201 -13.32 15.13 3.74
C VAL A 201 -14.54 15.79 3.10
N LYS A 202 -14.36 16.55 2.01
CA LYS A 202 -15.47 17.13 1.24
C LYS A 202 -16.33 16.03 0.61
N GLN A 203 -15.73 14.97 0.09
CA GLN A 203 -16.44 13.82 -0.46
C GLN A 203 -17.22 13.09 0.65
N LEU A 204 -16.61 12.81 1.79
CA LEU A 204 -17.27 12.24 2.96
C LEU A 204 -18.48 13.08 3.39
N GLY A 205 -18.32 14.40 3.49
CA GLY A 205 -19.42 15.30 3.89
C GLY A 205 -20.63 15.29 2.94
N ARG A 206 -20.46 14.85 1.69
CA ARG A 206 -21.54 14.72 0.71
C ARG A 206 -22.18 13.33 0.68
N ARG A 207 -21.41 12.29 1.02
CA ARG A 207 -21.77 10.87 0.82
C ARG A 207 -22.17 10.18 2.11
N MET A 208 -21.64 10.63 3.25
CA MET A 208 -21.84 10.01 4.54
C MET A 208 -23.09 10.54 5.24
N PRO A 209 -24.10 9.70 5.50
CA PRO A 209 -25.25 10.06 6.33
C PRO A 209 -24.88 10.07 7.83
N ARG A 210 -25.75 10.57 8.69
CA ARG A 210 -25.57 10.44 10.15
C ARG A 210 -25.69 8.99 10.63
N LYS A 211 -26.56 8.21 9.97
CA LYS A 211 -26.74 6.77 10.19
C LYS A 211 -26.84 6.04 8.86
N HIS A 212 -26.28 4.87 8.79
CA HIS A 212 -26.36 3.97 7.65
C HIS A 212 -26.78 2.57 8.15
N LEU A 213 -27.88 2.05 7.63
CA LEU A 213 -28.46 0.76 8.07
C LEU A 213 -28.58 0.67 9.60
N ASN A 214 -29.12 1.72 10.23
CA ASN A 214 -29.25 1.90 11.69
C ASN A 214 -27.95 1.98 12.49
N ARG A 215 -26.77 2.02 11.84
CA ARG A 215 -25.44 2.15 12.45
C ARG A 215 -25.00 3.62 12.49
N HIS A 216 -24.24 3.99 13.49
CA HIS A 216 -23.60 5.31 13.54
C HIS A 216 -22.53 5.41 12.45
N ALA A 217 -22.62 6.43 11.59
CA ALA A 217 -21.70 6.62 10.48
C ALA A 217 -20.55 7.55 10.87
N TYR A 218 -19.33 7.13 10.51
CA TYR A 218 -18.10 7.89 10.72
C TYR A 218 -17.26 7.92 9.46
N GLY A 219 -16.61 9.07 9.24
CA GLY A 219 -15.68 9.26 8.14
C GLY A 219 -14.28 8.74 8.48
N TYR A 220 -13.63 8.16 7.51
CA TYR A 220 -12.28 7.66 7.58
C TYR A 220 -11.53 8.04 6.29
N VAL A 221 -10.34 8.61 6.40
CA VAL A 221 -9.54 8.97 5.23
C VAL A 221 -8.26 8.13 5.23
N ALA A 222 -7.97 7.47 4.12
CA ALA A 222 -6.72 6.76 3.89
C ALA A 222 -5.89 7.51 2.84
N LEU A 223 -4.65 7.86 3.17
CA LEU A 223 -3.72 8.55 2.29
C LEU A 223 -2.49 7.67 2.03
N ASP A 224 -2.27 7.27 0.78
CA ASP A 224 -0.98 6.72 0.35
C ASP A 224 -0.01 7.89 0.14
N VAL A 225 0.96 8.01 1.02
CA VAL A 225 1.98 9.06 1.01
C VAL A 225 3.35 8.53 0.59
N THR A 226 3.40 7.38 -0.09
CA THR A 226 4.66 6.76 -0.52
C THR A 226 5.50 7.72 -1.37
N LYS A 227 4.90 8.37 -2.36
CA LYS A 227 5.59 9.35 -3.22
C LYS A 227 6.00 10.63 -2.48
N VAL A 228 5.33 10.98 -1.39
CA VAL A 228 5.71 12.09 -0.53
C VAL A 228 6.93 11.75 0.31
N ALA A 229 6.94 10.55 0.88
CA ALA A 229 8.04 10.07 1.71
C ALA A 229 9.29 9.71 0.88
N TYR A 230 9.09 9.25 -0.36
CA TYR A 230 10.14 8.77 -1.25
C TYR A 230 9.89 9.28 -2.68
N SER A 231 10.65 10.27 -3.11
CA SER A 231 10.44 11.03 -4.37
C SER A 231 10.36 10.18 -5.63
N HIS A 232 10.99 9.01 -5.63
CA HIS A 232 11.01 8.11 -6.79
C HIS A 232 10.10 6.88 -6.60
N ASN A 233 9.32 6.83 -5.51
CA ASN A 233 8.61 5.60 -5.17
C ASN A 233 9.59 4.40 -5.11
N GLY A 234 10.81 4.69 -4.68
CA GLY A 234 11.99 3.87 -4.86
C GLY A 234 12.24 2.90 -3.73
N LEU A 235 13.49 2.54 -3.58
CA LEU A 235 13.97 1.61 -2.59
C LEU A 235 14.33 2.32 -1.30
N THR A 236 14.19 1.64 -0.18
CA THR A 236 14.78 2.06 1.08
C THR A 236 15.81 1.03 1.52
N TRP A 237 16.71 1.46 2.38
CA TRP A 237 17.71 0.60 2.96
C TRP A 237 17.66 0.69 4.48
N GLY A 238 17.74 -0.47 5.15
CA GLY A 238 17.80 -0.57 6.59
C GLY A 238 18.95 -1.46 7.03
N ILE A 239 19.56 -1.17 8.19
CA ILE A 239 20.56 -2.06 8.79
C ILE A 239 19.86 -3.34 9.28
N THR A 240 18.73 -3.17 9.97
CA THR A 240 17.85 -4.25 10.45
C THR A 240 16.41 -3.98 10.02
N PRO A 241 15.51 -4.96 10.12
CA PRO A 241 14.09 -4.75 9.90
C PRO A 241 13.50 -3.63 10.77
N GLU A 242 13.93 -3.53 12.03
CA GLU A 242 13.48 -2.49 12.97
C GLU A 242 13.97 -1.11 12.53
N HIS A 243 15.23 -0.99 12.13
CA HIS A 243 15.77 0.26 11.61
C HIS A 243 14.99 0.76 10.39
N SER A 244 14.66 -0.13 9.46
CA SER A 244 13.80 0.20 8.32
C SER A 244 12.40 0.65 8.74
N LYS A 245 11.82 -0.02 9.75
CA LYS A 245 10.53 0.37 10.33
C LYS A 245 10.61 1.78 10.92
N ASP A 246 11.64 2.08 11.68
CA ASP A 246 11.83 3.37 12.34
C ASP A 246 12.00 4.51 11.32
N ILE A 247 12.73 4.27 10.23
CA ILE A 247 12.85 5.24 9.13
C ILE A 247 11.47 5.59 8.57
N ASN A 248 10.66 4.59 8.23
CA ASN A 248 9.33 4.82 7.68
C ASN A 248 8.40 5.49 8.70
N GLN A 249 8.44 5.07 9.97
CA GLN A 249 7.64 5.68 11.04
C GLN A 249 7.99 7.15 11.26
N ASN A 250 9.27 7.51 11.22
CA ASN A 250 9.70 8.90 11.35
C ASN A 250 9.21 9.77 10.19
N LYS A 251 9.23 9.24 8.96
CA LYS A 251 8.68 9.93 7.78
C LYS A 251 7.17 10.12 7.92
N LEU A 252 6.44 9.09 8.32
CA LEU A 252 5.00 9.16 8.54
C LEU A 252 4.63 10.16 9.64
N LYS A 253 5.35 10.16 10.77
CA LYS A 253 5.18 11.14 11.86
C LYS A 253 5.42 12.57 11.38
N PHE A 254 6.45 12.78 10.57
CA PHE A 254 6.73 14.09 9.99
C PHE A 254 5.58 14.57 9.10
N ILE A 255 5.08 13.72 8.20
CA ILE A 255 3.95 14.06 7.33
C ILE A 255 2.69 14.30 8.18
N ALA A 256 2.43 13.45 9.17
CA ALA A 256 1.29 13.59 10.08
C ALA A 256 1.29 14.93 10.81
N SER A 257 2.46 15.39 11.31
CA SER A 257 2.58 16.67 12.01
C SER A 257 2.18 17.88 11.17
N GLN A 258 2.23 17.77 9.85
CA GLN A 258 1.84 18.86 8.94
C GLN A 258 0.32 18.98 8.76
N ILE A 259 -0.43 17.89 9.01
CA ILE A 259 -1.88 17.82 8.79
C ILE A 259 -2.69 17.55 10.07
N ASP A 260 -2.05 17.33 11.20
CA ASP A 260 -2.71 16.98 12.46
C ASP A 260 -3.79 18.01 12.85
N ARG A 261 -3.47 19.30 12.77
CA ARG A 261 -4.45 20.37 13.06
C ARG A 261 -5.63 20.34 12.09
N ASP A 262 -5.38 20.06 10.80
CA ASP A 262 -6.42 19.98 9.78
C ASP A 262 -7.34 18.79 10.07
N VAL A 263 -6.78 17.60 10.34
CA VAL A 263 -7.54 16.40 10.72
C VAL A 263 -8.40 16.66 11.95
N ASN A 264 -7.85 17.28 12.99
CA ASN A 264 -8.57 17.62 14.21
C ASN A 264 -9.71 18.62 13.96
N SER A 265 -9.55 19.57 13.03
CA SER A 265 -10.60 20.54 12.67
C SER A 265 -11.79 19.89 11.98
N TYR A 266 -11.59 18.75 11.31
CA TYR A 266 -12.64 18.01 10.61
C TYR A 266 -13.49 17.08 11.51
N ALA A 267 -13.25 17.07 12.83
CA ALA A 267 -14.11 16.38 13.79
C ALA A 267 -15.58 16.75 13.61
N THR A 268 -15.89 18.04 13.45
CA THR A 268 -17.24 18.56 13.24
C THR A 268 -17.93 18.02 12.00
N LYS A 269 -17.14 17.47 11.04
CA LYS A 269 -17.64 16.81 9.83
C LYS A 269 -17.73 15.29 9.96
N GLY A 270 -17.56 14.75 11.19
CA GLY A 270 -17.62 13.32 11.46
C GLY A 270 -16.36 12.54 11.05
N LEU A 271 -15.25 13.22 10.71
CA LEU A 271 -13.98 12.55 10.45
C LEU A 271 -13.43 11.96 11.75
N LEU A 272 -13.39 10.63 11.82
CA LEU A 272 -12.94 9.90 12.99
C LEU A 272 -11.41 9.67 12.98
N LYS A 273 -10.86 9.36 11.80
CA LYS A 273 -9.50 8.93 11.67
C LYS A 273 -8.91 9.28 10.30
N CYS A 274 -7.66 9.67 10.27
CA CYS A 274 -6.86 9.74 9.04
C CYS A 274 -5.70 8.75 9.13
N TRP A 275 -5.56 7.94 8.10
CA TRP A 275 -4.58 6.87 7.99
C TRP A 275 -3.55 7.20 6.92
N LEU A 276 -2.31 7.38 7.31
CA LEU A 276 -1.18 7.57 6.42
C LEU A 276 -0.50 6.23 6.17
N GLN A 277 -0.24 5.91 4.92
CA GLN A 277 0.45 4.67 4.53
C GLN A 277 1.63 4.93 3.61
N ILE A 278 2.68 4.15 3.81
CA ILE A 278 3.80 3.99 2.90
C ILE A 278 3.88 2.51 2.52
N HIS A 279 4.00 2.24 1.22
CA HIS A 279 4.33 0.92 0.69
C HIS A 279 5.59 1.01 -0.16
N ILE A 280 6.67 0.38 0.27
CA ILE A 280 7.98 0.50 -0.36
C ILE A 280 8.80 -0.77 -0.22
N SER A 281 9.60 -1.07 -1.25
CA SER A 281 10.62 -2.12 -1.18
C SER A 281 11.78 -1.68 -0.30
N CYS A 282 12.31 -2.61 0.47
CA CYS A 282 13.38 -2.38 1.43
C CYS A 282 14.46 -3.47 1.33
N LEU A 283 15.69 -3.01 1.34
CA LEU A 283 16.86 -3.87 1.49
C LEU A 283 17.32 -3.83 2.94
N ILE A 284 17.54 -4.99 3.52
CA ILE A 284 18.03 -5.14 4.90
C ILE A 284 19.45 -5.70 4.85
N ALA A 285 20.35 -5.11 5.63
CA ALA A 285 21.75 -5.54 5.68
C ALA A 285 21.98 -6.67 6.68
N ASN A 286 21.21 -6.72 7.78
CA ASN A 286 21.43 -7.70 8.83
C ASN A 286 20.13 -8.13 9.54
N PRO A 287 19.69 -9.39 9.40
CA PRO A 287 20.17 -10.33 8.40
C PRO A 287 19.90 -9.82 6.98
N PRO A 288 20.71 -10.18 5.99
CA PRO A 288 20.46 -9.76 4.61
C PRO A 288 19.09 -10.23 4.13
N ALA A 289 18.27 -9.29 3.68
CA ALA A 289 16.92 -9.58 3.23
C ALA A 289 16.41 -8.53 2.24
N VAL A 290 15.50 -8.96 1.39
CA VAL A 290 14.68 -8.10 0.55
C VAL A 290 13.24 -8.22 1.01
N MET A 291 12.57 -7.12 1.24
CA MET A 291 11.18 -7.13 1.70
C MET A 291 10.39 -5.96 1.13
N SER A 292 9.10 -6.16 0.93
CA SER A 292 8.15 -5.06 0.81
C SER A 292 7.66 -4.67 2.20
N ARG A 293 7.66 -3.38 2.48
CA ARG A 293 7.23 -2.87 3.77
C ARG A 293 6.03 -1.97 3.64
N PHE A 294 4.95 -2.37 4.29
CA PHE A 294 3.78 -1.54 4.53
C PHE A 294 3.91 -0.88 5.90
N SER A 295 3.94 0.43 5.94
CA SER A 295 4.04 1.19 7.18
C SER A 295 2.85 2.11 7.33
N SER A 296 2.31 2.21 8.52
CA SER A 296 1.09 2.96 8.81
C SER A 296 1.29 3.91 9.98
N TYR A 297 0.62 5.07 9.90
CA TYR A 297 0.49 6.01 11.01
C TYR A 297 -0.93 6.57 11.04
N TYR A 298 -1.50 6.69 12.24
CA TYR A 298 -2.88 7.10 12.43
C TYR A 298 -2.97 8.43 13.17
N ILE A 299 -3.80 9.33 12.66
CA ILE A 299 -4.22 10.55 13.35
C ILE A 299 -5.69 10.33 13.76
N GLU A 300 -5.94 10.20 15.04
CA GLU A 300 -7.26 9.89 15.59
C GLU A 300 -7.91 11.13 16.18
N ASN A 301 -9.23 11.24 15.99
CA ASN A 301 -10.01 12.37 16.46
C ASN A 301 -10.85 12.01 17.67
N PHE A 302 -10.34 12.25 18.86
CA PHE A 302 -11.00 11.93 20.13
C PHE A 302 -12.09 12.92 20.55
N ARG A 303 -12.29 14.00 19.80
CA ARG A 303 -13.25 15.07 20.16
C ARG A 303 -14.71 14.75 19.84
N LEU A 304 -14.98 13.60 19.24
CA LEU A 304 -16.31 13.21 18.75
C LEU A 304 -17.22 12.56 19.82
N GLY A 305 -16.75 12.42 21.08
CA GLY A 305 -17.56 11.88 22.19
C GLY A 305 -17.50 10.36 22.34
N GLY A 306 -18.31 9.82 23.28
CA GLY A 306 -18.20 8.43 23.72
C GLY A 306 -18.43 7.38 22.64
N HIS A 307 -19.41 7.58 21.74
CA HIS A 307 -19.64 6.65 20.60
C HIS A 307 -18.45 6.59 19.64
N ALA A 308 -17.78 7.72 19.41
CA ALA A 308 -16.60 7.77 18.57
C ALA A 308 -15.41 7.00 19.18
N ILE A 309 -15.26 7.03 20.50
CA ILE A 309 -14.24 6.24 21.18
C ILE A 309 -14.52 4.75 21.03
N ALA A 310 -15.78 4.30 21.11
CA ALA A 310 -16.14 2.92 20.84
C ALA A 310 -15.87 2.54 19.37
N ALA A 311 -16.16 3.41 18.42
CA ALA A 311 -15.86 3.23 17.02
C ALA A 311 -14.32 3.12 16.77
N LEU A 312 -13.50 3.98 17.40
CA LEU A 312 -12.05 3.88 17.34
C LEU A 312 -11.53 2.56 17.91
N LYS A 313 -12.11 2.09 19.01
CA LYS A 313 -11.74 0.79 19.60
C LYS A 313 -12.03 -0.37 18.64
N SER A 314 -13.16 -0.33 17.90
CA SER A 314 -13.48 -1.37 16.92
C SER A 314 -12.45 -1.41 15.77
N LEU A 315 -11.91 -0.26 15.37
CA LEU A 315 -10.90 -0.17 14.31
C LEU A 315 -9.52 -0.74 14.67
N ARG A 316 -9.24 -1.05 15.94
CA ARG A 316 -7.94 -1.60 16.36
C ARG A 316 -7.58 -2.92 15.67
N PHE A 317 -8.57 -3.74 15.33
CA PHE A 317 -8.33 -4.97 14.57
C PHE A 317 -7.86 -4.67 13.14
N VAL A 318 -8.42 -3.65 12.50
CA VAL A 318 -7.96 -3.19 11.17
C VAL A 318 -6.54 -2.65 11.26
N ASP A 319 -6.25 -1.87 12.31
CA ASP A 319 -4.91 -1.34 12.58
C ASP A 319 -3.90 -2.47 12.77
N ALA A 320 -4.25 -3.49 13.55
CA ALA A 320 -3.40 -4.65 13.79
C ALA A 320 -3.11 -5.41 12.49
N VAL A 321 -4.14 -5.70 11.69
CA VAL A 321 -3.96 -6.36 10.38
C VAL A 321 -3.01 -5.58 9.48
N SER A 322 -3.14 -4.25 9.43
CA SER A 322 -2.30 -3.41 8.57
C SER A 322 -0.84 -3.27 9.02
N GLN A 323 -0.55 -3.58 10.29
CA GLN A 323 0.79 -3.44 10.89
C GLN A 323 1.50 -4.78 11.09
N ASN A 324 0.75 -5.86 11.25
CA ASN A 324 1.29 -7.21 11.42
C ASN A 324 1.73 -7.81 10.07
N VAL A 325 2.37 -6.98 9.28
CA VAL A 325 3.04 -7.46 8.10
C VAL A 325 4.50 -7.75 8.49
N PRO A 326 4.85 -8.96 8.75
CA PRO A 326 5.56 -9.67 7.73
C PRO A 326 4.55 -10.59 7.06
N ASP A 327 4.39 -10.45 5.78
CA ASP A 327 3.90 -11.56 5.01
C ASP A 327 4.89 -12.70 5.30
N GLU A 328 4.46 -13.71 6.03
CA GLU A 328 5.30 -14.88 6.34
C GLU A 328 5.86 -15.50 5.05
N ARG A 329 5.23 -15.23 3.93
CA ARG A 329 5.68 -15.62 2.59
C ARG A 329 6.89 -14.83 2.08
N ILE A 330 7.19 -13.65 2.63
CA ILE A 330 8.39 -12.88 2.29
C ILE A 330 9.62 -13.51 2.96
N TRP A 331 9.41 -14.25 4.04
CA TRP A 331 10.45 -14.83 4.89
C TRP A 331 10.61 -16.34 4.74
N GLY A 332 9.69 -17.00 4.07
CA GLY A 332 9.68 -18.47 3.90
C GLY A 332 10.46 -18.95 2.70
#